data_f1bb4ed4f5e92733cffeb63eeccc2309
#
_entry.id   f1bb4ed4f5e92733cffeb63eeccc2309
#
_cell.length_a   1.000
_cell.length_b   1.000
_cell.length_c   1.000
_cell.angle_alpha   90.00
_cell.angle_beta   90.00
_cell.angle_gamma   90.00
#
_symmetry.space_group_name_H-M   'P 1'
#
loop_
_entity.id
_entity.type
_entity.pdbx_description
1 polymer ?
#
loop_
_entity_poly.entity_id
_entity_poly.type
_entity_poly.pdbx_seq_one_letter_code
_entity_poly.pdbx_strand_id
1 'polypeptide(L)'
;MFKFINLSVFFSIANCFVFTERVFITGATSKIGIRVVQKLNDRGINTKCLTRDIKKARSIFGNVQGIDLVEGNVLDFEQLQTYMEGCSVSINLHGVNKRSNPFHKLNVFDLHNKIEDQNHPYYVNYISMKNIIRSCKKHNIRRVVRVTGLATAFPDHYFWPFVINSLYSDQVYWHREAEKDIIQSGLSYTILRPGGIKNKTFDHVELIQDVTKPPSLIGIENMADIVVQTILPSKSLLAKPYSFINKIVACKGYNTPLKNGVLNVLHP
;
A
#
# COMPACT_ATOMS: atom_id res chain seq x y z
N MET A 1 -9.04 -6.89 68.38
CA MET A 1 -8.20 -7.64 67.42
C MET A 1 -8.61 -7.26 66.04
N PHE A 2 -8.04 -6.16 65.51
CA PHE A 2 -8.37 -5.62 64.19
C PHE A 2 -7.42 -6.22 63.15
N LYS A 3 -7.96 -6.99 62.20
CA LYS A 3 -7.22 -7.49 61.04
C LYS A 3 -7.10 -6.36 60.00
N PHE A 4 -5.87 -5.95 59.75
CA PHE A 4 -5.55 -5.10 58.60
C PHE A 4 -5.72 -5.90 57.30
N ILE A 5 -6.63 -5.44 56.44
CA ILE A 5 -6.77 -5.94 55.09
C ILE A 5 -5.74 -5.16 54.24
N ASN A 6 -4.72 -5.88 53.77
CA ASN A 6 -3.73 -5.39 52.82
C ASN A 6 -4.44 -5.15 51.47
N LEU A 7 -4.61 -3.87 51.12
CA LEU A 7 -5.08 -3.46 49.81
C LEU A 7 -3.91 -3.52 48.84
N SER A 8 -3.67 -4.69 48.24
CA SER A 8 -2.75 -4.84 47.15
C SER A 8 -3.31 -4.10 45.96
N VAL A 9 -2.68 -2.97 45.64
CA VAL A 9 -2.92 -2.17 44.45
C VAL A 9 -2.59 -3.03 43.22
N PHE A 10 -3.59 -3.54 42.54
CA PHE A 10 -3.45 -4.09 41.22
C PHE A 10 -3.08 -2.92 40.26
N PHE A 11 -1.79 -2.72 40.06
CA PHE A 11 -1.31 -2.00 38.90
C PHE A 11 -1.70 -2.83 37.65
N SER A 12 -2.81 -2.48 37.06
CA SER A 12 -3.13 -2.90 35.73
C SER A 12 -2.04 -2.35 34.80
N ILE A 13 -1.06 -3.19 34.52
CA ILE A 13 -0.12 -2.93 33.41
C ILE A 13 -1.00 -2.98 32.16
N ALA A 14 -1.47 -1.82 31.73
CA ALA A 14 -1.95 -1.64 30.39
C ALA A 14 -0.77 -2.06 29.51
N ASN A 15 -0.84 -3.26 28.94
CA ASN A 15 0.07 -3.70 27.90
C ASN A 15 -0.09 -2.72 26.75
N CYS A 16 0.68 -1.64 26.80
CA CYS A 16 0.99 -0.82 25.65
C CYS A 16 1.71 -1.81 24.72
N PHE A 17 1.01 -2.38 23.78
CA PHE A 17 1.59 -3.12 22.68
C PHE A 17 2.48 -2.11 21.94
N VAL A 18 3.73 -2.02 22.37
CA VAL A 18 4.76 -1.33 21.59
C VAL A 18 4.85 -2.12 20.30
N PHE A 19 4.35 -1.54 19.21
CA PHE A 19 4.50 -2.08 17.88
C PHE A 19 5.99 -1.97 17.52
N THR A 20 6.78 -2.95 17.95
CA THR A 20 8.23 -2.98 17.74
C THR A 20 8.60 -3.36 16.29
N GLU A 21 7.60 -3.55 15.45
CA GLU A 21 7.78 -4.01 14.09
C GLU A 21 8.25 -2.85 13.20
N ARG A 22 9.31 -3.11 12.44
CA ARG A 22 9.78 -2.18 11.41
C ARG A 22 9.01 -2.42 10.10
N VAL A 23 8.54 -1.35 9.47
CA VAL A 23 7.79 -1.39 8.21
C VAL A 23 8.70 -1.01 7.05
N PHE A 24 8.84 -1.90 6.07
CA PHE A 24 9.53 -1.58 4.81
C PHE A 24 8.56 -0.88 3.84
N ILE A 25 8.97 0.27 3.29
CA ILE A 25 8.10 1.08 2.43
C ILE A 25 8.79 1.38 1.10
N THR A 26 8.14 1.00 0.00
CA THR A 26 8.53 1.43 -1.35
C THR A 26 7.59 2.51 -1.85
N GLY A 27 8.11 3.46 -2.64
CA GLY A 27 7.34 4.62 -3.08
C GLY A 27 7.10 5.66 -1.97
N ALA A 28 7.95 5.71 -0.94
CA ALA A 28 7.85 6.61 0.20
C ALA A 28 7.79 8.09 -0.19
N THR A 29 8.45 8.50 -1.27
CA THR A 29 8.47 9.88 -1.77
C THR A 29 7.29 10.22 -2.70
N SER A 30 6.35 9.31 -2.92
CA SER A 30 5.10 9.58 -3.63
C SER A 30 4.15 10.44 -2.78
N LYS A 31 3.13 11.05 -3.41
CA LYS A 31 2.14 11.86 -2.69
C LYS A 31 1.44 11.11 -1.55
N ILE A 32 1.11 9.84 -1.74
CA ILE A 32 0.56 8.98 -0.68
C ILE A 32 1.65 8.55 0.29
N GLY A 33 2.83 8.16 -0.25
CA GLY A 33 3.93 7.63 0.54
C GLY A 33 4.42 8.59 1.61
N ILE A 34 4.58 9.88 1.28
CA ILE A 34 4.98 10.92 2.25
C ILE A 34 4.04 10.92 3.46
N ARG A 35 2.73 10.92 3.22
CA ARG A 35 1.72 10.92 4.28
C ARG A 35 1.70 9.63 5.09
N VAL A 36 1.85 8.50 4.42
CA VAL A 36 1.92 7.19 5.10
C VAL A 36 3.12 7.15 6.04
N VAL A 37 4.30 7.55 5.57
CA VAL A 37 5.53 7.58 6.39
C VAL A 37 5.36 8.51 7.60
N GLN A 38 4.85 9.72 7.38
CA GLN A 38 4.58 10.67 8.47
C GLN A 38 3.59 10.11 9.49
N LYS A 39 2.43 9.61 9.03
CA LYS A 39 1.40 9.04 9.90
C LYS A 39 1.87 7.81 10.69
N LEU A 40 2.77 7.01 10.14
CA LEU A 40 3.38 5.88 10.85
C LEU A 40 4.37 6.38 11.91
N ASN A 41 5.20 7.35 11.55
CA ASN A 41 6.15 7.96 12.48
C ASN A 41 5.46 8.65 13.65
N ASP A 42 4.36 9.39 13.41
CA ASP A 42 3.53 10.02 14.46
C ASP A 42 2.96 9.00 15.45
N ARG A 43 2.87 7.73 15.05
CA ARG A 43 2.43 6.60 15.89
C ARG A 43 3.59 5.80 16.50
N GLY A 44 4.82 6.28 16.38
CA GLY A 44 6.01 5.61 16.88
C GLY A 44 6.39 4.34 16.12
N ILE A 45 5.88 4.14 14.89
CA ILE A 45 6.18 2.98 14.06
C ILE A 45 7.42 3.27 13.22
N ASN A 46 8.46 2.49 13.44
CA ASN A 46 9.71 2.62 12.69
C ASN A 46 9.54 2.20 11.23
N THR A 47 10.05 3.00 10.31
CA THR A 47 9.95 2.74 8.88
C THR A 47 11.33 2.66 8.23
N LYS A 48 11.51 1.75 7.27
CA LYS A 48 12.64 1.72 6.34
C LYS A 48 12.12 2.03 4.94
N CYS A 49 12.50 3.19 4.42
CA CYS A 49 11.95 3.78 3.21
C CYS A 49 12.92 3.66 2.04
N LEU A 50 12.59 2.80 1.06
CA LEU A 50 13.38 2.67 -0.16
C LEU A 50 13.06 3.81 -1.12
N THR A 51 14.11 4.49 -1.59
CA THR A 51 14.04 5.56 -2.58
C THR A 51 15.10 5.41 -3.65
N ARG A 52 14.82 5.90 -4.86
CA ARG A 52 15.81 6.01 -5.94
C ARG A 52 16.62 7.31 -5.90
N ASP A 53 16.16 8.26 -5.09
CA ASP A 53 16.76 9.58 -4.93
C ASP A 53 16.80 9.94 -3.45
N ILE A 54 17.93 9.63 -2.83
CA ILE A 54 18.14 9.85 -1.41
C ILE A 54 18.16 11.35 -1.04
N LYS A 55 18.62 12.21 -1.97
CA LYS A 55 18.67 13.66 -1.73
C LYS A 55 17.26 14.21 -1.63
N LYS A 56 16.38 13.82 -2.56
CA LYS A 56 14.96 14.17 -2.51
C LYS A 56 14.28 13.60 -1.26
N ALA A 57 14.55 12.35 -0.88
CA ALA A 57 13.96 11.77 0.32
C ALA A 57 14.40 12.54 1.58
N ARG A 58 15.67 12.88 1.70
CA ARG A 58 16.19 13.69 2.82
C ARG A 58 15.60 15.10 2.86
N SER A 59 15.35 15.73 1.71
CA SER A 59 14.68 17.04 1.68
C SER A 59 13.23 16.99 2.15
N ILE A 60 12.55 15.84 2.02
CA ILE A 60 11.16 15.65 2.44
C ILE A 60 11.07 15.27 3.92
N PHE A 61 11.88 14.32 4.36
CA PHE A 61 11.75 13.71 5.69
C PHE A 61 12.78 14.23 6.70
N GLY A 62 13.87 14.87 6.25
CA GLY A 62 14.96 15.28 7.12
C GLY A 62 15.65 14.11 7.80
N ASN A 63 16.13 14.34 9.02
CA ASN A 63 16.73 13.33 9.90
C ASN A 63 15.77 13.00 11.05
N VAL A 64 14.55 12.60 10.72
CA VAL A 64 13.53 12.29 11.73
C VAL A 64 13.79 10.90 12.29
N GLN A 65 13.82 10.80 13.63
CA GLN A 65 13.97 9.52 14.33
C GLN A 65 12.80 8.57 13.95
N GLY A 66 13.12 7.31 13.69
CA GLY A 66 12.12 6.31 13.27
C GLY A 66 11.92 6.21 11.76
N ILE A 67 12.51 7.13 10.96
CA ILE A 67 12.48 7.08 9.49
C ILE A 67 13.91 6.77 8.99
N ASP A 68 14.11 5.53 8.55
CA ASP A 68 15.38 5.06 7.95
C ASP A 68 15.27 5.14 6.42
N LEU A 69 16.11 5.97 5.81
CA LEU A 69 16.10 6.19 4.36
C LEU A 69 17.23 5.39 3.71
N VAL A 70 16.87 4.50 2.78
CA VAL A 70 17.82 3.70 2.01
C VAL A 70 17.70 3.99 0.51
N GLU A 71 18.84 4.17 -0.15
CA GLU A 71 18.88 4.39 -1.59
C GLU A 71 18.99 3.06 -2.33
N GLY A 72 18.11 2.84 -3.30
CA GLY A 72 18.14 1.60 -4.08
C GLY A 72 16.98 1.49 -5.09
N ASN A 73 17.00 0.36 -5.79
CA ASN A 73 16.02 0.04 -6.83
C ASN A 73 15.21 -1.20 -6.46
N VAL A 74 13.90 -1.15 -6.60
CA VAL A 74 13.00 -2.31 -6.40
C VAL A 74 13.27 -3.47 -7.38
N LEU A 75 14.04 -3.22 -8.44
CA LEU A 75 14.46 -4.24 -9.41
C LEU A 75 15.74 -4.96 -8.96
N ASP A 76 16.52 -4.38 -8.08
CA ASP A 76 17.72 -4.99 -7.52
C ASP A 76 17.34 -5.90 -6.34
N PHE A 77 17.29 -7.20 -6.61
CA PHE A 77 16.88 -8.19 -5.62
C PHE A 77 17.87 -8.30 -4.45
N GLU A 78 19.18 -8.17 -4.69
CA GLU A 78 20.19 -8.29 -3.63
C GLU A 78 20.12 -7.09 -2.67
N GLN A 79 19.94 -5.88 -3.19
CA GLN A 79 19.70 -4.70 -2.35
C GLN A 79 18.39 -4.84 -1.54
N LEU A 80 17.31 -5.32 -2.17
CA LEU A 80 16.06 -5.55 -1.47
C LEU A 80 16.20 -6.51 -0.30
N GLN A 81 16.93 -7.61 -0.48
CA GLN A 81 17.17 -8.55 0.61
C GLN A 81 17.85 -7.86 1.81
N THR A 82 18.93 -7.11 1.56
CA THR A 82 19.64 -6.39 2.62
C THR A 82 18.75 -5.37 3.33
N TYR A 83 17.96 -4.63 2.56
CA TYR A 83 17.11 -3.56 3.13
C TYR A 83 15.86 -4.07 3.81
N MET A 84 15.32 -5.22 3.41
CA MET A 84 14.12 -5.78 4.00
C MET A 84 14.39 -6.61 5.26
N GLU A 85 15.66 -6.88 5.57
CA GLU A 85 16.03 -7.57 6.80
C GLU A 85 15.55 -6.83 8.05
N GLY A 86 15.00 -7.58 9.01
CA GLY A 86 14.46 -7.04 10.27
C GLY A 86 13.13 -6.29 10.12
N CYS A 87 12.51 -6.30 8.94
CA CYS A 87 11.16 -5.77 8.75
C CYS A 87 10.12 -6.89 8.92
N SER A 88 8.92 -6.53 9.35
CA SER A 88 7.81 -7.47 9.57
C SER A 88 6.65 -7.27 8.60
N VAL A 89 6.56 -6.07 8.02
CA VAL A 89 5.53 -5.68 7.05
C VAL A 89 6.19 -4.99 5.86
N SER A 90 5.68 -5.24 4.65
CA SER A 90 6.07 -4.53 3.44
C SER A 90 4.88 -3.73 2.87
N ILE A 91 4.99 -2.40 2.82
CA ILE A 91 4.02 -1.50 2.19
C ILE A 91 4.56 -1.03 0.85
N ASN A 92 3.82 -1.32 -0.22
CA ASN A 92 4.26 -1.12 -1.59
C ASN A 92 3.38 -0.09 -2.30
N LEU A 93 3.87 1.17 -2.33
CA LEU A 93 3.19 2.34 -2.89
C LEU A 93 3.82 2.81 -4.21
N HIS A 94 4.87 2.11 -4.67
CA HIS A 94 5.50 2.42 -5.95
C HIS A 94 4.63 1.97 -7.12
N GLY A 95 4.77 2.65 -8.22
CA GLY A 95 4.11 2.36 -9.48
C GLY A 95 4.51 3.39 -10.51
N VAL A 96 4.33 3.07 -11.78
CA VAL A 96 4.62 3.97 -12.89
C VAL A 96 3.48 3.98 -13.88
N ASN A 97 3.19 5.18 -14.39
CA ASN A 97 2.27 5.43 -15.48
C ASN A 97 3.10 5.94 -16.67
N LYS A 98 3.65 5.03 -17.46
CA LYS A 98 4.42 5.40 -18.64
C LYS A 98 3.48 5.47 -19.85
N ARG A 99 3.42 6.61 -20.51
CA ARG A 99 2.65 6.74 -21.76
C ARG A 99 3.24 5.83 -22.82
N SER A 100 2.38 5.08 -23.48
CA SER A 100 2.71 4.28 -24.67
C SER A 100 2.33 5.03 -25.93
N ASN A 101 3.01 4.69 -27.03
CA ASN A 101 2.47 5.02 -28.34
C ASN A 101 1.23 4.12 -28.58
N PRO A 102 0.03 4.68 -28.83
CA PRO A 102 -1.19 3.89 -29.02
C PRO A 102 -1.09 2.88 -30.18
N PHE A 103 -0.20 3.12 -31.15
CA PHE A 103 0.07 2.21 -32.27
C PHE A 103 0.94 1.00 -31.89
N HIS A 104 1.52 0.97 -30.70
CA HIS A 104 2.35 -0.16 -30.22
C HIS A 104 1.55 -1.46 -30.10
N LYS A 105 0.24 -1.38 -29.86
CA LYS A 105 -0.65 -2.55 -29.78
C LYS A 105 -0.92 -3.24 -31.12
N LEU A 106 -0.57 -2.62 -32.23
CA LEU A 106 -0.70 -3.24 -33.56
C LEU A 106 0.40 -4.27 -33.86
N ASN A 107 1.49 -4.27 -33.08
CA ASN A 107 2.55 -5.27 -33.16
C ASN A 107 2.34 -6.37 -32.09
N VAL A 108 1.30 -7.18 -32.28
CA VAL A 108 0.88 -8.26 -31.37
C VAL A 108 1.97 -9.35 -31.17
N PHE A 109 2.98 -9.40 -32.01
CA PHE A 109 4.02 -10.43 -32.01
C PHE A 109 5.31 -10.05 -31.24
N ASP A 110 5.45 -8.81 -30.76
CA ASP A 110 6.71 -8.33 -30.16
C ASP A 110 6.63 -7.93 -28.68
N LEU A 111 5.54 -8.29 -28.01
CA LEU A 111 5.23 -7.83 -26.64
C LEU A 111 6.15 -8.39 -25.55
N HIS A 112 6.92 -9.44 -25.83
CA HIS A 112 7.73 -10.11 -24.80
C HIS A 112 9.26 -9.94 -24.95
N ASN A 113 9.74 -9.50 -26.09
CA ASN A 113 11.17 -9.63 -26.41
C ASN A 113 12.01 -8.36 -26.33
N LYS A 114 11.46 -7.16 -26.17
CA LYS A 114 12.27 -5.92 -26.13
C LYS A 114 11.72 -4.80 -25.25
N ILE A 115 11.35 -5.09 -24.01
CA ILE A 115 11.16 -4.00 -23.06
C ILE A 115 12.53 -3.66 -22.46
N GLU A 116 13.30 -2.84 -23.16
CA GLU A 116 14.62 -2.41 -22.69
C GLU A 116 14.55 -1.39 -21.53
N ASP A 117 13.44 -0.65 -21.43
CA ASP A 117 13.29 0.41 -20.45
C ASP A 117 12.82 -0.10 -19.09
N GLN A 118 13.72 -0.09 -18.12
CA GLN A 118 13.44 -0.47 -16.74
C GLN A 118 12.35 0.39 -16.05
N ASN A 119 11.98 1.53 -16.62
CA ASN A 119 10.83 2.32 -16.15
C ASN A 119 9.49 1.86 -16.76
N HIS A 120 9.48 0.79 -17.55
CA HIS A 120 8.24 0.23 -18.07
C HIS A 120 7.39 -0.40 -16.95
N PRO A 121 6.04 -0.33 -17.02
CA PRO A 121 5.14 -0.95 -16.03
C PRO A 121 5.40 -2.45 -15.80
N TYR A 122 5.85 -3.19 -16.81
CA TYR A 122 6.30 -4.57 -16.66
C TYR A 122 7.34 -4.73 -15.55
N TYR A 123 8.38 -3.90 -15.56
CA TYR A 123 9.42 -3.97 -14.53
C TYR A 123 8.95 -3.35 -13.21
N VAL A 124 8.43 -2.11 -13.26
CA VAL A 124 8.14 -1.36 -12.04
C VAL A 124 6.90 -1.87 -11.31
N ASN A 125 5.84 -2.28 -12.03
CA ASN A 125 4.59 -2.70 -11.38
C ASN A 125 4.53 -4.21 -11.14
N TYR A 126 5.25 -5.02 -11.93
CA TYR A 126 5.17 -6.48 -11.88
C TYR A 126 6.46 -7.15 -11.38
N ILE A 127 7.60 -7.04 -12.11
CA ILE A 127 8.85 -7.70 -11.72
C ILE A 127 9.33 -7.26 -10.34
N SER A 128 9.20 -5.98 -10.01
CA SER A 128 9.51 -5.47 -8.67
C SER A 128 8.72 -6.19 -7.58
N MET A 129 7.44 -6.51 -7.82
CA MET A 129 6.63 -7.23 -6.84
C MET A 129 7.07 -8.70 -6.69
N LYS A 130 7.53 -9.35 -7.74
CA LYS A 130 8.15 -10.68 -7.62
C LYS A 130 9.37 -10.63 -6.70
N ASN A 131 10.25 -9.63 -6.87
CA ASN A 131 11.42 -9.44 -6.02
C ASN A 131 11.02 -9.19 -4.56
N ILE A 132 10.01 -8.34 -4.33
CA ILE A 132 9.49 -8.04 -2.99
C ILE A 132 8.89 -9.30 -2.34
N ILE A 133 8.06 -10.06 -3.04
CA ILE A 133 7.47 -11.31 -2.54
C ILE A 133 8.57 -12.31 -2.17
N ARG A 134 9.57 -12.47 -3.03
CA ARG A 134 10.71 -13.35 -2.78
C ARG A 134 11.51 -12.92 -1.56
N SER A 135 11.76 -11.62 -1.40
CA SER A 135 12.44 -11.05 -0.23
C SER A 135 11.60 -11.20 1.05
N CYS A 136 10.29 -10.99 0.97
CA CYS A 136 9.38 -11.22 2.10
C CYS A 136 9.46 -12.67 2.61
N LYS A 137 9.44 -13.64 1.69
CA LYS A 137 9.56 -15.07 2.06
C LYS A 137 10.90 -15.38 2.71
N LYS A 138 11.99 -14.84 2.19
CA LYS A 138 13.35 -15.05 2.72
C LYS A 138 13.51 -14.52 4.15
N HIS A 139 12.94 -13.36 4.45
CA HIS A 139 13.07 -12.67 5.74
C HIS A 139 11.87 -12.88 6.68
N ASN A 140 10.97 -13.81 6.37
CA ASN A 140 9.77 -14.10 7.17
C ASN A 140 8.90 -12.85 7.40
N ILE A 141 8.87 -11.94 6.44
CA ILE A 141 7.98 -10.78 6.45
C ILE A 141 6.56 -11.29 6.24
N ARG A 142 5.74 -11.15 7.28
CA ARG A 142 4.45 -11.84 7.34
C ARG A 142 3.36 -11.19 6.49
N ARG A 143 3.51 -9.90 6.16
CA ARG A 143 2.43 -9.14 5.54
C ARG A 143 2.89 -8.22 4.42
N VAL A 144 2.16 -8.28 3.31
CA VAL A 144 2.35 -7.40 2.13
C VAL A 144 1.11 -6.53 1.95
N VAL A 145 1.30 -5.22 1.92
CA VAL A 145 0.28 -4.24 1.53
C VAL A 145 0.65 -3.66 0.18
N ARG A 146 -0.28 -3.69 -0.77
CA ARG A 146 -0.09 -3.15 -2.13
C ARG A 146 -1.18 -2.18 -2.49
N VAL A 147 -0.82 -1.02 -3.03
CA VAL A 147 -1.75 -0.09 -3.67
C VAL A 147 -1.62 -0.24 -5.18
N THR A 148 -2.72 -0.52 -5.85
CA THR A 148 -2.80 -0.69 -7.31
C THR A 148 -3.76 0.36 -7.91
N GLY A 149 -4.89 -0.04 -8.43
CA GLY A 149 -5.90 0.86 -8.98
C GLY A 149 -7.21 0.15 -9.24
N LEU A 150 -8.31 0.88 -9.19
CA LEU A 150 -9.66 0.33 -9.34
C LEU A 150 -9.86 -0.43 -10.66
N ALA A 151 -9.19 0.01 -11.72
CA ALA A 151 -9.30 -0.61 -13.05
C ALA A 151 -8.87 -2.09 -13.07
N THR A 152 -8.03 -2.54 -12.11
CA THR A 152 -7.63 -3.96 -11.99
C THR A 152 -8.79 -4.88 -11.60
N ALA A 153 -9.89 -4.33 -11.07
CA ALA A 153 -11.09 -5.08 -10.72
C ALA A 153 -11.90 -5.55 -11.94
N PHE A 154 -11.66 -4.95 -13.12
CA PHE A 154 -12.45 -5.21 -14.31
C PHE A 154 -11.63 -5.93 -15.38
N PRO A 155 -12.26 -6.79 -16.21
CA PRO A 155 -11.59 -7.44 -17.35
C PRO A 155 -10.97 -6.43 -18.33
N ASP A 156 -9.93 -6.85 -19.06
CA ASP A 156 -9.17 -5.95 -19.96
C ASP A 156 -10.00 -5.39 -21.13
N HIS A 157 -11.06 -6.08 -21.55
CA HIS A 157 -11.97 -5.64 -22.60
C HIS A 157 -12.98 -4.59 -22.13
N TYR A 158 -13.09 -4.32 -20.83
CA TYR A 158 -13.92 -3.24 -20.32
C TYR A 158 -13.30 -1.88 -20.67
N PHE A 159 -14.15 -0.86 -20.85
CA PHE A 159 -13.76 0.45 -21.36
C PHE A 159 -12.55 1.05 -20.61
N TRP A 160 -12.61 1.14 -19.27
CA TRP A 160 -11.54 1.77 -18.51
C TRP A 160 -10.21 1.00 -18.51
N PRO A 161 -10.15 -0.31 -18.24
CA PRO A 161 -8.92 -1.09 -18.40
C PRO A 161 -8.36 -1.00 -19.81
N PHE A 162 -9.20 -1.11 -20.83
CA PHE A 162 -8.78 -1.02 -22.24
C PHE A 162 -8.13 0.34 -22.54
N VAL A 163 -8.77 1.45 -22.16
CA VAL A 163 -8.24 2.80 -22.39
C VAL A 163 -6.92 3.00 -21.64
N ILE A 164 -6.88 2.65 -20.35
CA ILE A 164 -5.67 2.83 -19.52
C ILE A 164 -4.53 1.98 -20.06
N ASN A 165 -4.77 0.71 -20.38
CA ASN A 165 -3.75 -0.17 -20.95
C ASN A 165 -3.23 0.34 -22.29
N SER A 166 -4.12 0.87 -23.14
CA SER A 166 -3.73 1.43 -24.45
C SER A 166 -2.87 2.68 -24.32
N LEU A 167 -3.15 3.53 -23.35
CA LEU A 167 -2.46 4.81 -23.16
C LEU A 167 -1.20 4.71 -22.26
N TYR A 168 -1.11 3.69 -21.39
CA TYR A 168 -0.09 3.60 -20.36
C TYR A 168 0.60 2.24 -20.30
N SER A 169 1.00 1.70 -21.45
CA SER A 169 1.88 0.53 -21.54
C SER A 169 1.40 -0.68 -20.74
N ASP A 170 0.13 -1.04 -20.91
CA ASP A 170 -0.52 -2.16 -20.23
C ASP A 170 -0.44 -2.12 -18.69
N GLN A 171 -0.45 -0.91 -18.14
CA GLN A 171 -0.29 -0.69 -16.70
C GLN A 171 -1.29 -1.49 -15.84
N VAL A 172 -2.57 -1.54 -16.23
CA VAL A 172 -3.61 -2.27 -15.49
C VAL A 172 -3.35 -3.78 -15.54
N TYR A 173 -2.94 -4.28 -16.70
CA TYR A 173 -2.55 -5.68 -16.88
C TYR A 173 -1.39 -6.06 -15.95
N TRP A 174 -0.30 -5.29 -15.93
CA TRP A 174 0.87 -5.58 -15.09
C TRP A 174 0.58 -5.44 -13.58
N HIS A 175 -0.29 -4.53 -13.19
CA HIS A 175 -0.78 -4.49 -11.81
C HIS A 175 -1.58 -5.74 -11.44
N ARG A 176 -2.43 -6.22 -12.34
CA ARG A 176 -3.23 -7.43 -12.11
C ARG A 176 -2.36 -8.69 -12.01
N GLU A 177 -1.35 -8.82 -12.85
CA GLU A 177 -0.39 -9.93 -12.74
C GLU A 177 0.35 -9.90 -11.40
N ALA A 178 0.77 -8.71 -10.93
CA ALA A 178 1.35 -8.56 -9.61
C ALA A 178 0.39 -8.93 -8.46
N GLU A 179 -0.89 -8.57 -8.57
CA GLU A 179 -1.91 -8.98 -7.60
C GLU A 179 -2.09 -10.50 -7.55
N LYS A 180 -2.09 -11.17 -8.70
CA LYS A 180 -2.15 -12.65 -8.76
C LYS A 180 -0.98 -13.29 -8.04
N ASP A 181 0.25 -12.81 -8.29
CA ASP A 181 1.46 -13.32 -7.62
C ASP A 181 1.40 -13.10 -6.10
N ILE A 182 0.91 -11.95 -5.64
CA ILE A 182 0.71 -11.67 -4.21
C ILE A 182 -0.29 -12.68 -3.61
N ILE A 183 -1.43 -12.90 -4.23
CA ILE A 183 -2.48 -13.81 -3.75
C ILE A 183 -1.95 -15.25 -3.68
N GLN A 184 -1.21 -15.68 -4.69
CA GLN A 184 -0.65 -17.03 -4.79
C GLN A 184 0.61 -17.23 -3.93
N SER A 185 1.16 -16.15 -3.37
CA SER A 185 2.43 -16.22 -2.63
C SER A 185 2.36 -16.99 -1.31
N GLY A 186 1.18 -17.13 -0.71
CA GLY A 186 0.99 -17.67 0.64
C GLY A 186 1.28 -16.67 1.76
N LEU A 187 1.69 -15.43 1.44
CA LEU A 187 1.84 -14.35 2.43
C LEU A 187 0.47 -13.76 2.80
N SER A 188 0.33 -13.29 4.03
CA SER A 188 -0.83 -12.44 4.35
C SER A 188 -0.76 -11.15 3.54
N TYR A 189 -1.86 -10.74 2.93
CA TYR A 189 -1.86 -9.58 2.05
C TYR A 189 -3.03 -8.64 2.30
N THR A 190 -2.85 -7.41 1.82
CA THR A 190 -3.93 -6.45 1.59
C THR A 190 -3.67 -5.75 0.26
N ILE A 191 -4.62 -5.81 -0.66
CA ILE A 191 -4.56 -5.11 -1.93
C ILE A 191 -5.61 -4.00 -1.91
N LEU A 192 -5.16 -2.77 -2.04
CA LEU A 192 -6.00 -1.58 -2.07
C LEU A 192 -6.12 -1.06 -3.50
N ARG A 193 -7.34 -0.98 -3.99
CA ARG A 193 -7.69 -0.53 -5.34
C ARG A 193 -8.38 0.83 -5.30
N PRO A 194 -7.64 1.94 -5.18
CA PRO A 194 -8.24 3.27 -5.24
C PRO A 194 -8.78 3.57 -6.63
N GLY A 195 -9.82 4.39 -6.67
CA GLY A 195 -10.25 5.07 -7.89
C GLY A 195 -9.32 6.22 -8.25
N GLY A 196 -9.84 7.25 -8.90
CA GLY A 196 -9.06 8.45 -9.21
C GLY A 196 -8.64 9.18 -7.93
N ILE A 197 -7.33 9.35 -7.71
CA ILE A 197 -6.79 10.00 -6.51
C ILE A 197 -6.80 11.51 -6.70
N LYS A 198 -7.39 12.24 -5.76
CA LYS A 198 -7.52 13.70 -5.78
C LYS A 198 -6.77 14.33 -4.62
N ASN A 199 -6.23 15.53 -4.86
CA ASN A 199 -5.61 16.33 -3.80
C ASN A 199 -6.68 17.06 -2.98
N LYS A 200 -7.54 16.29 -2.34
CA LYS A 200 -8.56 16.74 -1.40
C LYS A 200 -8.82 15.64 -0.39
N THR A 201 -9.49 15.97 0.71
CA THR A 201 -10.00 15.01 1.68
C THR A 201 -11.50 14.82 1.44
N PHE A 202 -11.98 13.62 1.61
CA PHE A 202 -13.40 13.29 1.62
C PHE A 202 -13.83 13.02 3.07
N ASP A 203 -15.05 13.39 3.41
CA ASP A 203 -15.58 13.25 4.78
C ASP A 203 -15.80 11.78 5.16
N HIS A 204 -16.12 10.95 4.17
CA HIS A 204 -16.40 9.53 4.36
C HIS A 204 -15.66 8.68 3.34
N VAL A 205 -15.29 7.47 3.74
CA VAL A 205 -14.68 6.47 2.87
C VAL A 205 -15.48 5.17 2.91
N GLU A 206 -15.74 4.63 1.73
CA GLU A 206 -16.32 3.32 1.53
C GLU A 206 -15.24 2.32 1.10
N LEU A 207 -15.21 1.17 1.76
CA LEU A 207 -14.36 0.02 1.42
C LEU A 207 -15.23 -1.06 0.80
N ILE A 208 -14.99 -1.37 -0.48
CA ILE A 208 -15.83 -2.26 -1.28
C ILE A 208 -15.02 -3.49 -1.68
N GLN A 209 -15.46 -4.69 -1.34
CA GLN A 209 -14.80 -5.94 -1.75
C GLN A 209 -15.21 -6.34 -3.17
N ASP A 210 -16.50 -6.29 -3.48
CA ASP A 210 -17.03 -6.68 -4.78
C ASP A 210 -17.42 -5.44 -5.58
N VAL A 211 -16.52 -5.03 -6.48
CA VAL A 211 -16.70 -3.80 -7.26
C VAL A 211 -17.51 -4.08 -8.50
N THR A 212 -18.67 -3.44 -8.58
CA THR A 212 -19.55 -3.56 -9.76
C THR A 212 -19.63 -2.30 -10.61
N LYS A 213 -19.14 -1.16 -10.11
CA LYS A 213 -19.29 0.16 -10.78
C LYS A 213 -17.99 0.97 -10.77
N PRO A 214 -17.46 1.37 -11.93
CA PRO A 214 -16.50 2.46 -12.09
C PRO A 214 -17.22 3.78 -12.39
N PRO A 215 -16.54 4.95 -12.35
CA PRO A 215 -15.33 5.27 -11.62
C PRO A 215 -15.64 5.78 -10.21
N SER A 216 -14.66 5.70 -9.33
CA SER A 216 -14.72 6.31 -8.01
C SER A 216 -13.55 7.28 -7.81
N LEU A 217 -13.68 8.18 -6.84
CA LEU A 217 -12.64 9.12 -6.44
C LEU A 217 -12.28 8.87 -4.98
N ILE A 218 -11.04 9.16 -4.61
CA ILE A 218 -10.59 9.14 -3.22
C ILE A 218 -9.55 10.24 -2.98
N GLY A 219 -9.50 10.76 -1.76
CA GLY A 219 -8.52 11.75 -1.35
C GLY A 219 -7.16 11.12 -1.04
N ILE A 220 -6.09 11.89 -1.24
CA ILE A 220 -4.73 11.44 -0.89
C ILE A 220 -4.63 11.15 0.60
N GLU A 221 -5.17 12.01 1.46
CA GLU A 221 -5.17 11.82 2.92
C GLU A 221 -5.96 10.57 3.31
N ASN A 222 -7.19 10.43 2.79
CA ASN A 222 -8.01 9.25 3.04
C ASN A 222 -7.30 7.95 2.63
N MET A 223 -6.60 7.97 1.49
CA MET A 223 -5.85 6.80 1.03
C MET A 223 -4.69 6.47 1.96
N ALA A 224 -3.97 7.48 2.45
CA ALA A 224 -2.89 7.30 3.41
C ALA A 224 -3.41 6.72 4.74
N ASP A 225 -4.55 7.21 5.23
CA ASP A 225 -5.19 6.68 6.43
C ASP A 225 -5.58 5.21 6.28
N ILE A 226 -6.17 4.83 5.15
CA ILE A 226 -6.50 3.43 4.87
C ILE A 226 -5.24 2.56 4.86
N VAL A 227 -4.17 2.98 4.19
CA VAL A 227 -2.90 2.24 4.17
C VAL A 227 -2.37 2.01 5.58
N VAL A 228 -2.34 3.05 6.41
CA VAL A 228 -1.90 2.95 7.81
C VAL A 228 -2.78 1.99 8.61
N GLN A 229 -4.11 2.06 8.41
CA GLN A 229 -5.06 1.15 9.07
C GLN A 229 -4.82 -0.33 8.74
N THR A 230 -4.31 -0.63 7.54
CA THR A 230 -4.08 -2.03 7.16
C THR A 230 -3.10 -2.75 8.07
N ILE A 231 -2.22 -2.06 8.76
CA ILE A 231 -1.17 -2.63 9.59
C ILE A 231 -1.39 -2.44 11.09
N LEU A 232 -2.33 -1.59 11.47
CA LEU A 232 -2.65 -1.35 12.89
C LEU A 232 -3.57 -2.45 13.44
N PRO A 233 -3.48 -2.77 14.75
CA PRO A 233 -4.47 -3.62 15.39
C PRO A 233 -5.86 -2.99 15.29
N SER A 234 -6.88 -3.82 15.08
CA SER A 234 -8.25 -3.43 14.66
C SER A 234 -9.04 -2.50 15.60
N LYS A 235 -8.43 -1.97 16.66
CA LYS A 235 -9.14 -1.24 17.73
C LYS A 235 -9.26 0.28 17.53
N SER A 236 -8.61 0.92 16.53
CA SER A 236 -8.35 2.36 16.72
C SER A 236 -9.09 3.37 15.84
N LEU A 237 -9.57 3.06 14.65
CA LEU A 237 -10.07 4.12 13.74
C LEU A 237 -11.35 3.77 12.92
N LEU A 238 -11.82 2.56 12.95
CA LEU A 238 -13.07 2.19 12.28
C LEU A 238 -14.20 2.07 13.31
N ALA A 239 -15.37 2.56 12.98
CA ALA A 239 -16.57 2.42 13.81
C ALA A 239 -16.91 0.95 14.11
N LYS A 240 -16.37 0.02 13.31
CA LYS A 240 -16.39 -1.43 13.55
C LYS A 240 -15.01 -2.00 13.24
N PRO A 241 -14.53 -3.02 13.98
CA PRO A 241 -13.27 -3.68 13.66
C PRO A 241 -13.35 -4.31 12.26
N TYR A 242 -12.44 -3.91 11.38
CA TYR A 242 -12.33 -4.44 10.03
C TYR A 242 -10.99 -5.17 9.86
N SER A 243 -11.07 -6.42 9.44
CA SER A 243 -9.88 -7.18 9.13
C SER A 243 -9.47 -6.95 7.68
N PHE A 244 -8.29 -6.39 7.49
CA PHE A 244 -7.68 -6.21 6.17
C PHE A 244 -6.88 -7.43 5.69
N ILE A 245 -6.75 -8.46 6.50
CA ILE A 245 -5.94 -9.64 6.17
C ILE A 245 -6.59 -10.43 5.04
N ASN A 246 -5.81 -10.70 4.00
CA ASN A 246 -6.23 -11.42 2.80
C ASN A 246 -7.45 -10.79 2.11
N LYS A 247 -7.46 -9.47 2.06
CA LYS A 247 -8.53 -8.69 1.42
C LYS A 247 -8.04 -7.91 0.22
N ILE A 248 -8.90 -7.84 -0.78
CA ILE A 248 -8.80 -6.93 -1.93
C ILE A 248 -9.94 -5.94 -1.78
N VAL A 249 -9.61 -4.66 -1.66
CA VAL A 249 -10.58 -3.64 -1.29
C VAL A 249 -10.48 -2.44 -2.22
N ALA A 250 -11.58 -2.09 -2.88
CA ALA A 250 -11.70 -0.81 -3.56
C ALA A 250 -12.01 0.29 -2.56
N CYS A 251 -11.41 1.46 -2.78
CA CYS A 251 -11.49 2.59 -1.88
C CYS A 251 -12.15 3.77 -2.58
N LYS A 252 -13.25 4.27 -2.01
CA LYS A 252 -14.05 5.36 -2.57
C LYS A 252 -14.37 6.40 -1.50
N GLY A 253 -14.23 7.69 -1.84
CA GLY A 253 -14.55 8.81 -0.96
C GLY A 253 -15.88 9.46 -1.29
N TYR A 254 -16.54 10.01 -0.27
CA TYR A 254 -17.80 10.74 -0.37
C TYR A 254 -17.79 12.00 0.51
N ASN A 255 -18.55 13.03 0.11
CA ASN A 255 -18.76 14.25 0.91
C ASN A 255 -20.14 14.30 1.59
N THR A 256 -20.97 13.28 1.39
CA THR A 256 -22.31 13.20 2.01
C THR A 256 -22.41 11.95 2.86
N PRO A 257 -23.13 11.99 4.00
CA PRO A 257 -23.37 10.81 4.82
C PRO A 257 -23.99 9.70 3.98
N LEU A 258 -23.40 8.51 4.03
CA LEU A 258 -23.95 7.35 3.35
C LEU A 258 -25.17 6.84 4.13
N LYS A 259 -26.29 6.72 3.46
CA LYS A 259 -27.47 6.05 4.00
C LYS A 259 -27.16 4.55 4.07
N ASN A 260 -27.15 4.00 5.29
CA ASN A 260 -27.03 2.58 5.61
C ASN A 260 -25.66 1.89 5.44
N GLY A 261 -25.02 1.63 6.56
CA GLY A 261 -24.19 0.44 6.77
C GLY A 261 -22.75 0.44 6.24
N VAL A 262 -22.24 1.55 5.74
CA VAL A 262 -20.88 1.65 5.21
C VAL A 262 -19.87 1.96 6.31
N LEU A 263 -18.71 1.31 6.25
CA LEU A 263 -17.58 1.57 7.13
C LEU A 263 -17.09 3.00 6.95
N ASN A 264 -17.46 3.88 7.88
CA ASN A 264 -16.92 5.22 7.94
C ASN A 264 -15.54 5.17 8.59
N VAL A 265 -14.52 5.59 7.84
CA VAL A 265 -13.25 5.97 8.43
C VAL A 265 -13.47 7.35 9.03
N LEU A 266 -13.59 7.41 10.35
CA LEU A 266 -13.69 8.67 11.05
C LEU A 266 -12.32 9.38 11.01
N HIS A 267 -12.36 10.67 10.70
CA HIS A 267 -11.21 11.54 10.94
C HIS A 267 -10.95 11.65 12.44
N PRO A 268 -9.66 11.81 12.86
CA PRO A 268 -9.28 12.05 14.24
C PRO A 268 -9.88 13.31 14.80
#